data_1826124dbdd663466efc18e7ad1ad5ee
#
_entry.id   1826124dbdd663466efc18e7ad1ad5ee
#
_cell.length_a   1.000
_cell.length_b   1.000
_cell.length_c   1.000
_cell.angle_alpha   90.00
_cell.angle_beta   90.00
_cell.angle_gamma   90.00
#
_symmetry.space_group_name_H-M   'P 1'
#
loop_
_entity.id
_entity.type
_entity.pdbx_description
1 polymer ?
#
loop_
_entity_poly.entity_id
_entity_poly.type
_entity_poly.pdbx_seq_one_letter_code
_entity_poly.pdbx_strand_id
1 'polypeptide(L)'
;LHDRPQQWVLESIRQGEVDFGIVIDPGAAVDLQCEAILSEPFLLLCRQDHPLAHQEWVSWQDLKQVSLVLQDYASGSRPLIDAALAHFAIEADIVQEIGHPATLFPMVEAGIGISVLPALALPLPQGSHLQVKRLTPVVERQLMLARRKNRSLSTAAQALWDVVRAQASELTAARAKDPLYQL
;
A
#
# COMPACT_ATOMS: atom_id res chain seq x y z
N LEU A 1 3.32 -0.32 -20.77
CA LEU A 1 3.08 -0.17 -19.34
C LEU A 1 1.59 -0.13 -19.08
N HIS A 2 1.12 -0.92 -18.10
CA HIS A 2 -0.28 -0.97 -17.68
C HIS A 2 -0.36 -0.67 -16.19
N ASP A 3 -1.19 0.31 -15.81
CA ASP A 3 -1.57 0.59 -14.43
C ASP A 3 -2.96 -0.03 -14.20
N ARG A 4 -3.02 -1.14 -13.47
CA ARG A 4 -4.21 -1.98 -13.30
C ARG A 4 -4.26 -2.56 -11.88
N PRO A 5 -5.44 -2.97 -11.41
CA PRO A 5 -5.58 -3.70 -10.16
C PRO A 5 -4.68 -4.95 -10.11
N GLN A 6 -4.19 -5.30 -8.92
CA GLN A 6 -3.23 -6.38 -8.73
C GLN A 6 -3.67 -7.71 -9.34
N GLN A 7 -4.94 -8.07 -9.21
CA GLN A 7 -5.45 -9.33 -9.77
C GLN A 7 -5.29 -9.38 -11.29
N TRP A 8 -5.54 -8.26 -11.97
CA TRP A 8 -5.32 -8.16 -13.40
C TRP A 8 -3.84 -8.30 -13.77
N VAL A 9 -2.96 -7.67 -12.99
CA VAL A 9 -1.51 -7.76 -13.22
C VAL A 9 -1.03 -9.21 -13.08
N LEU A 10 -1.44 -9.90 -12.02
CA LEU A 10 -1.09 -11.30 -11.78
C LEU A 10 -1.58 -12.21 -12.91
N GLU A 11 -2.82 -12.02 -13.37
CA GLU A 11 -3.38 -12.80 -14.46
C GLU A 11 -2.65 -12.54 -15.77
N SER A 12 -2.38 -11.29 -16.12
CA SER A 12 -1.64 -10.92 -17.34
C SER A 12 -0.22 -11.47 -17.35
N ILE A 13 0.45 -11.55 -16.17
CA ILE A 13 1.75 -12.23 -16.06
C ILE A 13 1.58 -13.72 -16.37
N ARG A 14 0.56 -14.39 -15.81
CA ARG A 14 0.31 -15.82 -16.04
C ARG A 14 0.01 -16.14 -17.48
N GLN A 15 -0.81 -15.32 -18.12
CA GLN A 15 -1.18 -15.46 -19.54
C GLN A 15 -0.04 -15.05 -20.48
N GLY A 16 0.93 -14.29 -19.99
CA GLY A 16 2.07 -13.80 -20.76
C GLY A 16 1.78 -12.60 -21.64
N GLU A 17 0.73 -11.88 -21.30
CA GLU A 17 0.40 -10.59 -21.91
C GLU A 17 1.41 -9.51 -21.50
N VAL A 18 2.00 -9.67 -20.30
CA VAL A 18 3.10 -8.85 -19.81
C VAL A 18 4.28 -9.73 -19.38
N ASP A 19 5.49 -9.21 -19.48
CA ASP A 19 6.72 -9.93 -19.10
C ASP A 19 6.85 -10.05 -17.59
N PHE A 20 6.52 -8.98 -16.85
CA PHE A 20 6.55 -8.90 -15.39
C PHE A 20 5.64 -7.78 -14.89
N GLY A 21 5.43 -7.73 -13.59
CA GLY A 21 4.66 -6.67 -12.92
C GLY A 21 5.16 -6.40 -11.52
N ILE A 22 4.74 -5.26 -10.96
CA ILE A 22 4.90 -4.94 -9.54
C ILE A 22 3.61 -5.38 -8.84
N VAL A 23 3.75 -6.17 -7.80
CA VAL A 23 2.64 -6.72 -7.02
C VAL A 23 2.91 -6.56 -5.52
N ILE A 24 1.86 -6.62 -4.72
CA ILE A 24 1.94 -6.57 -3.27
C ILE A 24 1.71 -8.00 -2.77
N ASP A 25 2.67 -8.54 -2.08
CA ASP A 25 2.62 -9.86 -1.45
C ASP A 25 1.59 -10.84 -2.09
N PRO A 26 1.93 -11.46 -3.22
CA PRO A 26 0.98 -12.31 -3.95
C PRO A 26 0.70 -13.64 -3.25
N GLY A 27 1.21 -13.83 -2.03
CA GLY A 27 1.09 -15.07 -1.29
C GLY A 27 1.86 -16.24 -1.95
N ALA A 28 1.37 -17.45 -1.76
CA ALA A 28 1.99 -18.68 -2.29
C ALA A 28 1.74 -18.87 -3.80
N ALA A 29 2.15 -17.92 -4.62
CA ALA A 29 2.08 -18.01 -6.08
C ALA A 29 3.19 -18.93 -6.62
N VAL A 30 2.96 -20.24 -6.57
CA VAL A 30 3.95 -21.28 -6.95
C VAL A 30 4.40 -21.22 -8.42
N ASP A 31 3.60 -20.60 -9.26
CA ASP A 31 3.78 -20.40 -10.70
C ASP A 31 4.59 -19.13 -11.04
N LEU A 32 4.76 -18.24 -10.06
CA LEU A 32 5.48 -17.00 -10.21
C LEU A 32 6.83 -17.05 -9.47
N GLN A 33 7.78 -16.32 -10.00
CA GLN A 33 9.01 -15.94 -9.32
C GLN A 33 8.87 -14.50 -8.87
N CYS A 34 8.90 -14.29 -7.55
CA CYS A 34 8.76 -12.98 -6.93
C CYS A 34 10.07 -12.57 -6.25
N GLU A 35 10.44 -11.31 -6.39
CA GLU A 35 11.60 -10.67 -5.77
C GLU A 35 11.11 -9.45 -5.00
N ALA A 36 11.32 -9.43 -3.67
CA ALA A 36 10.97 -8.27 -2.85
C ALA A 36 11.90 -7.10 -3.19
N ILE A 37 11.31 -5.93 -3.48
CA ILE A 37 12.08 -4.75 -3.89
C ILE A 37 11.95 -3.59 -2.92
N LEU A 38 10.85 -3.52 -2.15
CA LEU A 38 10.62 -2.45 -1.19
C LEU A 38 9.62 -2.89 -0.13
N SER A 39 9.91 -2.53 1.14
CA SER A 39 8.94 -2.61 2.23
C SER A 39 8.54 -1.20 2.66
N GLU A 40 7.28 -1.02 3.06
CA GLU A 40 6.76 0.26 3.51
C GLU A 40 5.65 0.09 4.54
N PRO A 41 5.57 1.00 5.54
CA PRO A 41 4.54 0.92 6.56
C PRO A 41 3.18 1.39 6.03
N PHE A 42 2.13 0.91 6.69
CA PHE A 42 0.83 1.55 6.65
C PHE A 42 0.79 2.74 7.62
N LEU A 43 0.15 3.80 7.15
CA LEU A 43 -0.05 5.04 7.89
C LEU A 43 -1.55 5.30 8.04
N LEU A 44 -1.91 5.98 9.11
CA LEU A 44 -3.24 6.57 9.25
C LEU A 44 -3.33 7.86 8.43
N LEU A 45 -4.42 8.04 7.70
CA LEU A 45 -4.80 9.29 7.05
C LEU A 45 -6.04 9.86 7.75
N CYS A 46 -5.98 11.08 8.21
CA CYS A 46 -7.11 11.77 8.84
C CYS A 46 -7.07 13.27 8.55
N ARG A 47 -8.14 13.98 8.89
CA ARG A 47 -8.16 15.44 8.87
C ARG A 47 -7.29 15.99 10.00
N GLN A 48 -6.75 17.20 9.82
CA GLN A 48 -5.94 17.88 10.83
C GLN A 48 -6.71 18.19 12.14
N ASP A 49 -8.03 18.34 12.05
CA ASP A 49 -8.91 18.58 13.20
C ASP A 49 -9.44 17.30 13.87
N HIS A 50 -9.06 16.12 13.34
CA HIS A 50 -9.43 14.84 13.93
C HIS A 50 -8.67 14.61 15.25
N PRO A 51 -9.30 14.04 16.31
CA PRO A 51 -8.61 13.80 17.59
C PRO A 51 -7.30 13.03 17.47
N LEU A 52 -7.24 12.03 16.60
CA LEU A 52 -6.03 11.22 16.36
C LEU A 52 -4.90 12.01 15.67
N ALA A 53 -5.21 13.14 15.03
CA ALA A 53 -4.19 14.00 14.41
C ALA A 53 -3.25 14.65 15.42
N HIS A 54 -3.68 14.80 16.67
CA HIS A 54 -2.90 15.44 17.74
C HIS A 54 -1.99 14.46 18.49
N GLN A 55 -2.11 13.16 18.23
CA GLN A 55 -1.23 12.16 18.83
C GLN A 55 0.12 12.11 18.09
N GLU A 56 1.18 11.73 18.77
CA GLU A 56 2.50 11.53 18.15
C GLU A 56 2.52 10.29 17.24
N TRP A 57 1.94 9.19 17.74
CA TRP A 57 1.63 7.95 16.99
C TRP A 57 0.23 7.49 17.36
N VAL A 58 -0.37 6.67 16.52
CA VAL A 58 -1.72 6.14 16.72
C VAL A 58 -1.64 4.63 16.86
N SER A 59 -2.24 4.08 17.90
CA SER A 59 -2.37 2.64 18.04
C SER A 59 -3.44 2.11 17.07
N TRP A 60 -3.25 0.89 16.57
CA TRP A 60 -4.33 0.21 15.84
C TRP A 60 -5.61 0.14 16.68
N GLN A 61 -5.51 0.00 18.00
CA GLN A 61 -6.68 -0.01 18.92
C GLN A 61 -7.49 1.28 18.89
N ASP A 62 -6.86 2.41 18.54
CA ASP A 62 -7.55 3.71 18.42
C ASP A 62 -8.48 3.76 17.20
N LEU A 63 -8.38 2.79 16.28
CA LEU A 63 -9.25 2.65 15.12
C LEU A 63 -10.59 1.95 15.47
N LYS A 64 -10.72 1.45 16.71
CA LYS A 64 -11.95 0.84 17.16
C LYS A 64 -13.05 1.91 17.26
N GLN A 65 -14.21 1.61 16.69
CA GLN A 65 -15.38 2.49 16.65
C GLN A 65 -15.17 3.80 15.87
N VAL A 66 -14.16 3.86 15.01
CA VAL A 66 -13.96 4.99 14.09
C VAL A 66 -14.37 4.55 12.70
N SER A 67 -15.10 5.41 11.98
CA SER A 67 -15.50 5.14 10.59
C SER A 67 -14.28 5.14 9.67
N LEU A 68 -14.09 4.03 8.95
CA LEU A 68 -12.99 3.83 8.01
C LEU A 68 -13.46 3.93 6.57
N VAL A 69 -12.67 4.62 5.77
CA VAL A 69 -12.76 4.61 4.30
C VAL A 69 -11.54 3.86 3.79
N LEU A 70 -11.74 2.71 3.17
CA LEU A 70 -10.64 1.84 2.73
C LEU A 70 -10.71 1.59 1.22
N GLN A 71 -9.59 1.17 0.64
CA GLN A 71 -9.62 0.62 -0.72
C GLN A 71 -10.40 -0.71 -0.73
N ASP A 72 -11.01 -1.01 -1.88
CA ASP A 72 -11.69 -2.28 -2.12
C ASP A 72 -10.67 -3.44 -2.30
N TYR A 73 -11.20 -4.65 -2.49
CA TYR A 73 -10.39 -5.87 -2.63
C TYR A 73 -9.66 -6.00 -3.98
N ALA A 74 -9.82 -5.06 -4.91
CA ALA A 74 -8.97 -4.96 -6.10
C ALA A 74 -7.56 -4.49 -5.75
N SER A 75 -7.40 -3.80 -4.60
CA SER A 75 -6.12 -3.41 -4.02
C SER A 75 -5.45 -4.56 -3.27
N GLY A 76 -4.20 -4.86 -3.60
CA GLY A 76 -3.40 -5.82 -2.82
C GLY A 76 -3.12 -5.40 -1.37
N SER A 77 -3.33 -4.13 -1.02
CA SER A 77 -3.17 -3.63 0.35
C SER A 77 -4.34 -3.99 1.26
N ARG A 78 -5.56 -4.11 0.73
CA ARG A 78 -6.76 -4.32 1.53
C ARG A 78 -6.69 -5.60 2.37
N PRO A 79 -6.32 -6.77 1.83
CA PRO A 79 -6.20 -7.99 2.63
C PRO A 79 -5.20 -7.85 3.79
N LEU A 80 -4.12 -7.09 3.59
CA LEU A 80 -3.11 -6.87 4.64
C LEU A 80 -3.65 -5.96 5.75
N ILE A 81 -4.42 -4.93 5.41
CA ILE A 81 -5.09 -4.06 6.38
C ILE A 81 -6.12 -4.87 7.18
N ASP A 82 -6.94 -5.67 6.50
CA ASP A 82 -7.94 -6.53 7.16
C ASP A 82 -7.27 -7.55 8.10
N ALA A 83 -6.14 -8.13 7.67
CA ALA A 83 -5.36 -9.04 8.51
C ALA A 83 -4.80 -8.33 9.76
N ALA A 84 -4.35 -7.08 9.63
CA ALA A 84 -3.90 -6.28 10.76
C ALA A 84 -5.06 -5.96 11.73
N LEU A 85 -6.20 -5.52 11.21
CA LEU A 85 -7.40 -5.26 12.01
C LEU A 85 -7.84 -6.52 12.78
N ALA A 86 -7.85 -7.67 12.12
CA ALA A 86 -8.18 -8.95 12.74
C ALA A 86 -7.14 -9.36 13.79
N HIS A 87 -5.83 -9.20 13.50
CA HIS A 87 -4.75 -9.53 14.43
C HIS A 87 -4.86 -8.74 15.73
N PHE A 88 -5.24 -7.47 15.64
CA PHE A 88 -5.44 -6.61 16.80
C PHE A 88 -6.85 -6.67 17.40
N ALA A 89 -7.70 -7.60 16.93
CA ALA A 89 -9.09 -7.77 17.38
C ALA A 89 -9.92 -6.48 17.29
N ILE A 90 -9.82 -5.78 16.16
CA ILE A 90 -10.53 -4.54 15.88
C ILE A 90 -11.72 -4.85 14.98
N GLU A 91 -12.91 -4.61 15.50
CA GLU A 91 -14.13 -4.55 14.69
C GLU A 91 -14.18 -3.15 14.05
N ALA A 92 -13.82 -3.10 12.77
CA ALA A 92 -13.76 -1.86 12.03
C ALA A 92 -15.13 -1.48 11.46
N ASP A 93 -15.51 -0.22 11.62
CA ASP A 93 -16.67 0.38 10.96
C ASP A 93 -16.26 0.88 9.56
N ILE A 94 -16.29 0.00 8.54
CA ILE A 94 -15.94 0.36 7.17
C ILE A 94 -17.18 0.97 6.50
N VAL A 95 -17.23 2.29 6.51
CA VAL A 95 -18.38 3.04 5.96
C VAL A 95 -18.32 3.22 4.44
N GLN A 96 -17.13 3.10 3.84
CA GLN A 96 -16.96 3.23 2.39
C GLN A 96 -15.78 2.40 1.88
N GLU A 97 -15.99 1.75 0.73
CA GLU A 97 -14.96 1.05 -0.04
C GLU A 97 -14.72 1.74 -1.38
N ILE A 98 -13.47 1.94 -1.76
CA ILE A 98 -13.08 2.77 -2.90
C ILE A 98 -12.13 2.03 -3.83
N GLY A 99 -12.47 1.99 -5.11
CA GLY A 99 -11.65 1.32 -6.13
C GLY A 99 -10.39 2.09 -6.54
N HIS A 100 -10.38 3.43 -6.39
CA HIS A 100 -9.25 4.24 -6.83
C HIS A 100 -8.57 4.98 -5.68
N PRO A 101 -7.25 4.80 -5.46
CA PRO A 101 -6.53 5.39 -4.32
C PRO A 101 -6.67 6.91 -4.19
N ALA A 102 -6.68 7.65 -5.31
CA ALA A 102 -6.81 9.10 -5.29
C ALA A 102 -8.16 9.60 -4.73
N THR A 103 -9.18 8.75 -4.68
CA THR A 103 -10.49 9.08 -4.10
C THR A 103 -10.46 9.04 -2.56
N LEU A 104 -9.48 8.38 -1.94
CA LEU A 104 -9.34 8.36 -0.48
C LEU A 104 -9.17 9.76 0.10
N PHE A 105 -8.31 10.57 -0.50
CA PHE A 105 -8.00 11.91 0.02
C PHE A 105 -9.23 12.81 0.12
N PRO A 106 -10.01 13.05 -0.95
CA PRO A 106 -11.20 13.88 -0.84
C PRO A 106 -12.30 13.29 0.06
N MET A 107 -12.41 11.96 0.17
CA MET A 107 -13.36 11.32 1.08
C MET A 107 -13.01 11.58 2.54
N VAL A 108 -11.74 11.43 2.91
CA VAL A 108 -11.27 11.73 4.27
C VAL A 108 -11.36 13.24 4.55
N GLU A 109 -11.03 14.08 3.58
CA GLU A 109 -11.12 15.53 3.72
C GLU A 109 -12.58 16.01 3.90
N ALA A 110 -13.54 15.34 3.25
CA ALA A 110 -14.96 15.57 3.45
C ALA A 110 -15.50 15.11 4.83
N GLY A 111 -14.66 14.43 5.63
CA GLY A 111 -15.02 13.97 6.98
C GLY A 111 -15.89 12.71 6.99
N ILE A 112 -15.90 11.92 5.91
CA ILE A 112 -16.68 10.66 5.84
C ILE A 112 -16.09 9.62 6.80
N GLY A 113 -14.77 9.63 6.99
CA GLY A 113 -14.04 8.76 7.90
C GLY A 113 -12.54 9.02 7.82
N ILE A 114 -11.77 8.21 8.49
CA ILE A 114 -10.31 8.17 8.36
C ILE A 114 -9.89 6.99 7.47
N SER A 115 -8.62 6.92 7.07
CA SER A 115 -8.16 5.83 6.21
C SER A 115 -6.83 5.27 6.68
N VAL A 116 -6.57 4.02 6.30
CA VAL A 116 -5.25 3.40 6.37
C VAL A 116 -4.70 3.28 4.96
N LEU A 117 -3.52 3.83 4.71
CA LEU A 117 -2.90 3.86 3.40
C LEU A 117 -1.39 3.54 3.49
N PRO A 118 -0.79 3.03 2.42
CA PRO A 118 0.65 2.80 2.39
C PRO A 118 1.41 4.13 2.26
N ALA A 119 2.60 4.18 2.78
CA ALA A 119 3.42 5.39 2.77
C ALA A 119 3.80 5.87 1.35
N LEU A 120 3.79 4.98 0.34
CA LEU A 120 3.94 5.36 -1.08
C LEU A 120 2.78 6.21 -1.64
N ALA A 121 1.66 6.30 -0.95
CA ALA A 121 0.57 7.19 -1.34
C ALA A 121 0.91 8.67 -1.12
N LEU A 122 2.00 8.98 -0.42
CA LEU A 122 2.49 10.35 -0.20
C LEU A 122 3.25 10.88 -1.43
N PRO A 123 3.29 12.20 -1.64
CA PRO A 123 2.85 13.26 -0.74
C PRO A 123 1.32 13.47 -0.74
N LEU A 124 0.82 14.09 0.33
CA LEU A 124 -0.57 14.52 0.41
C LEU A 124 -0.86 15.59 -0.66
N PRO A 125 -2.12 15.73 -1.10
CA PRO A 125 -2.52 16.79 -2.02
C PRO A 125 -2.19 18.18 -1.44
N GLN A 126 -1.62 19.05 -2.25
CA GLN A 126 -1.27 20.41 -1.83
C GLN A 126 -2.52 21.18 -1.39
N GLY A 127 -2.40 21.89 -0.27
CA GLY A 127 -3.49 22.70 0.27
C GLY A 127 -4.59 21.89 0.98
N SER A 128 -4.44 20.57 1.10
CA SER A 128 -5.41 19.75 1.85
C SER A 128 -5.29 19.97 3.36
N HIS A 129 -6.41 19.79 4.06
CA HIS A 129 -6.45 19.77 5.53
C HIS A 129 -6.24 18.35 6.09
N LEU A 130 -5.46 17.55 5.38
CA LEU A 130 -5.15 16.17 5.74
C LEU A 130 -3.81 16.06 6.48
N GLN A 131 -3.69 15.01 7.27
CA GLN A 131 -2.48 14.65 8.00
C GLN A 131 -2.32 13.15 8.01
N VAL A 132 -1.07 12.69 7.99
CA VAL A 132 -0.74 11.27 8.22
C VAL A 132 -0.11 11.08 9.57
N LYS A 133 -0.37 9.91 10.17
CA LYS A 133 0.20 9.48 11.45
C LYS A 133 0.75 8.07 11.32
N ARG A 134 1.79 7.79 12.09
CA ARG A 134 2.33 6.43 12.23
C ARG A 134 1.33 5.58 13.00
N LEU A 135 1.16 4.35 12.51
CA LEU A 135 0.41 3.31 13.23
C LEU A 135 1.37 2.43 14.02
N THR A 136 1.01 2.10 15.24
CA THR A 136 1.79 1.24 16.12
C THR A 136 0.95 0.08 16.66
N PRO A 137 1.50 -1.15 16.71
CA PRO A 137 2.77 -1.58 16.12
C PRO A 137 2.82 -1.39 14.61
N VAL A 138 4.03 -1.24 14.06
CA VAL A 138 4.19 -1.05 12.61
C VAL A 138 3.77 -2.32 11.87
N VAL A 139 2.91 -2.15 10.88
CA VAL A 139 2.53 -3.17 9.90
C VAL A 139 2.97 -2.69 8.54
N GLU A 140 3.72 -3.51 7.85
CA GLU A 140 4.28 -3.20 6.54
C GLU A 140 3.65 -4.04 5.44
N ARG A 141 3.74 -3.54 4.20
CA ARG A 141 3.53 -4.32 3.00
C ARG A 141 4.82 -4.41 2.20
N GLN A 142 4.98 -5.50 1.46
CA GLN A 142 6.11 -5.66 0.54
C GLN A 142 5.66 -5.48 -0.91
N LEU A 143 6.37 -4.63 -1.64
CA LEU A 143 6.28 -4.57 -3.09
C LEU A 143 7.28 -5.57 -3.67
N MET A 144 6.81 -6.34 -4.62
CA MET A 144 7.58 -7.39 -5.26
C MET A 144 7.54 -7.24 -6.78
N LEU A 145 8.65 -7.49 -7.43
CA LEU A 145 8.67 -7.78 -8.86
C LEU A 145 8.28 -9.23 -9.07
N ALA A 146 7.27 -9.47 -9.90
CA ALA A 146 6.77 -10.81 -10.21
C ALA A 146 6.86 -11.10 -11.70
N ARG A 147 7.33 -12.31 -12.04
CA ARG A 147 7.38 -12.85 -13.40
C ARG A 147 7.02 -14.32 -13.40
N ARG A 148 6.74 -14.88 -14.57
CA ARG A 148 6.58 -16.34 -14.69
C ARG A 148 7.88 -17.07 -14.33
N LYS A 149 7.76 -18.12 -13.52
CA LYS A 149 8.89 -18.87 -12.98
C LYS A 149 9.80 -19.49 -14.07
N ASN A 150 9.21 -19.99 -15.13
CA ASN A 150 9.91 -20.78 -16.16
C ASN A 150 10.10 -20.00 -17.47
N ARG A 151 10.15 -18.69 -17.43
CA ARG A 151 10.35 -17.86 -18.61
C ARG A 151 11.41 -16.80 -18.37
N SER A 152 12.37 -16.72 -19.26
CA SER A 152 13.37 -15.65 -19.29
C SER A 152 12.71 -14.34 -19.74
N LEU A 153 13.15 -13.23 -19.18
CA LEU A 153 12.80 -11.91 -19.69
C LEU A 153 13.51 -11.64 -21.01
N SER A 154 12.89 -10.86 -21.90
CA SER A 154 13.57 -10.28 -23.05
C SER A 154 14.65 -9.29 -22.57
N THR A 155 15.61 -8.94 -23.42
CA THR A 155 16.67 -7.97 -23.08
C THR A 155 16.07 -6.63 -22.61
N ALA A 156 15.02 -6.16 -23.28
CA ALA A 156 14.33 -4.92 -22.92
C ALA A 156 13.59 -5.04 -21.57
N ALA A 157 12.89 -6.15 -21.34
CA ALA A 157 12.20 -6.39 -20.08
C ALA A 157 13.18 -6.56 -18.91
N GLN A 158 14.34 -7.20 -19.14
CA GLN A 158 15.39 -7.31 -18.14
C GLN A 158 15.98 -5.95 -17.79
N ALA A 159 16.25 -5.10 -18.76
CA ALA A 159 16.74 -3.74 -18.52
C ALA A 159 15.75 -2.93 -17.70
N LEU A 160 14.44 -3.01 -18.00
CA LEU A 160 13.41 -2.32 -17.19
C LEU A 160 13.31 -2.91 -15.79
N TRP A 161 13.39 -4.23 -15.62
CA TRP A 161 13.45 -4.90 -14.31
C TRP A 161 14.57 -4.33 -13.45
N ASP A 162 15.78 -4.22 -14.02
CA ASP A 162 16.97 -3.73 -13.30
C ASP A 162 16.82 -2.25 -12.93
N VAL A 163 16.22 -1.43 -13.79
CA VAL A 163 15.91 -0.01 -13.50
C VAL A 163 14.93 0.08 -12.33
N VAL A 164 13.84 -0.67 -12.35
CA VAL A 164 12.83 -0.65 -11.26
C VAL A 164 13.46 -1.08 -9.95
N ARG A 165 14.28 -2.12 -9.94
CA ARG A 165 15.00 -2.60 -8.76
C ARG A 165 15.96 -1.55 -8.21
N ALA A 166 16.72 -0.88 -9.06
CA ALA A 166 17.64 0.18 -8.66
C ALA A 166 16.88 1.36 -8.04
N GLN A 167 15.79 1.80 -8.66
CA GLN A 167 14.96 2.89 -8.14
C GLN A 167 14.30 2.53 -6.80
N ALA A 168 13.86 1.30 -6.62
CA ALA A 168 13.33 0.83 -5.33
C ALA A 168 14.39 0.87 -4.22
N SER A 169 15.64 0.50 -4.54
CA SER A 169 16.76 0.59 -3.60
C SER A 169 17.08 2.03 -3.21
N GLU A 170 17.10 2.96 -4.17
CA GLU A 170 17.29 4.39 -3.91
C GLU A 170 16.17 4.97 -3.04
N LEU A 171 14.92 4.62 -3.32
CA LEU A 171 13.77 5.02 -2.50
C LEU A 171 13.88 4.50 -1.08
N THR A 172 14.28 3.25 -0.88
CA THR A 172 14.51 2.66 0.44
C THR A 172 15.57 3.44 1.22
N ALA A 173 16.70 3.75 0.58
CA ALA A 173 17.78 4.50 1.20
C ALA A 173 17.38 5.96 1.55
N ALA A 174 16.61 6.61 0.69
CA ALA A 174 16.09 7.95 0.95
C ALA A 174 15.11 7.98 2.14
N ARG A 175 14.23 6.98 2.23
CA ARG A 175 13.21 6.85 3.26
C ARG A 175 13.74 6.44 4.62
N ALA A 176 14.85 5.72 4.69
CA ALA A 176 15.49 5.39 5.95
C ALA A 176 15.84 6.61 6.81
N LYS A 177 15.86 7.81 6.22
CA LYS A 177 16.08 9.09 6.91
C LYS A 177 14.79 9.83 7.29
N ASP A 178 13.64 9.38 6.82
CA ASP A 178 12.36 10.02 7.07
C ASP A 178 11.76 9.46 8.37
N PRO A 179 11.40 10.32 9.36
CA PRO A 179 10.77 9.87 10.61
C PRO A 179 9.52 8.99 10.42
N LEU A 180 8.79 9.14 9.32
CA LEU A 180 7.60 8.32 9.04
C LEU A 180 7.94 6.85 8.77
N TYR A 181 9.21 6.54 8.45
CA TYR A 181 9.69 5.18 8.14
C TYR A 181 10.66 4.63 9.21
N GLN A 182 11.05 5.43 10.21
CA GLN A 182 11.89 4.94 11.30
C GLN A 182 11.04 4.17 12.32
N LEU A 183 11.46 2.93 12.62
CA LEU A 183 10.87 2.04 13.63
C LEU A 183 11.12 2.55 15.05
#